data_7d94d70a52c0f4f503e61ec1bf1baeb1
#
_entry.id   7d94d70a52c0f4f503e61ec1bf1baeb1
#
_cell.length_a   1.000
_cell.length_b   1.000
_cell.length_c   1.000
_cell.angle_alpha   90.00
_cell.angle_beta   90.00
_cell.angle_gamma   90.00
#
_symmetry.space_group_name_H-M   'P 1'
#
loop_
_entity.id
_entity.type
_entity.pdbx_description
1 polymer ?
#
loop_
_entity_poly.entity_id
_entity_poly.type
_entity_poly.pdbx_seq_one_letter_code
_entity_poly.pdbx_strand_id
1 'polypeptide(L)'
;MKLLYRFFSPMILGIVMFNCIRLTTDLLRDGTLWPGSMKYHLSALLVTITMCYVFDFENRYFLSRIKPKLQLSAIMEYALMILKVLVIMNLVLFVGERTELLYLGNLLTDYVVVNVICIPFFLIYYIILRSNQIEEDYNRQTLQLEKARLEQLEMELKFLKSQYHPHFLFNALNTVYFQIDEKNLLPRRTLEMISDLLRYQLYGGNQMVSIQEEINYMRTYIDLQKMRMSERLQLHVEFPSGLECTTIYPLLFLPLIENAFKYVGGAYRLDIRMTWEPDKISFYIRNSVPDIPIPINPVKKGIGLENLKRRLALLYPDKYTLETSLLNNEYVVQLILEINKP
;
A
#
# COMPACT_ATOMS: atom_id res chain seq x y z
N MET A 1 16.48 4.02 14.53
CA MET A 1 17.49 2.96 14.49
C MET A 1 18.59 3.18 13.43
N LYS A 2 18.28 3.39 12.11
CA LYS A 2 19.29 3.58 11.03
C LYS A 2 20.28 4.74 11.31
N LEU A 3 19.84 5.86 11.87
CA LEU A 3 20.69 7.02 12.13
C LEU A 3 21.72 6.77 13.25
N LEU A 4 21.32 6.09 14.31
CA LEU A 4 22.20 5.67 15.41
C LEU A 4 23.26 4.67 14.92
N TYR A 5 22.86 3.65 14.15
CA TYR A 5 23.79 2.70 13.54
C TYR A 5 24.82 3.41 12.67
N ARG A 6 24.38 4.36 11.84
CA ARG A 6 25.25 5.16 10.97
C ARG A 6 26.30 5.97 11.73
N PHE A 7 25.93 6.47 12.89
CA PHE A 7 26.84 7.25 13.73
C PHE A 7 27.84 6.35 14.48
N PHE A 8 27.38 5.25 15.06
CA PHE A 8 28.24 4.41 15.90
C PHE A 8 29.09 3.39 15.13
N SER A 9 28.72 3.01 13.91
CA SER A 9 29.45 1.98 13.15
C SER A 9 30.92 2.33 12.88
N PRO A 10 31.33 3.55 12.48
CA PRO A 10 32.74 3.88 12.31
C PRO A 10 33.52 3.90 13.64
N MET A 11 32.86 4.33 14.72
CA MET A 11 33.48 4.35 16.05
C MET A 11 33.79 2.93 16.53
N ILE A 12 32.82 2.01 16.43
CA ILE A 12 33.02 0.60 16.80
C ILE A 12 34.11 -0.03 15.95
N LEU A 13 34.12 0.21 14.63
CA LEU A 13 35.16 -0.25 13.74
C LEU A 13 36.53 0.25 14.20
N GLY A 14 36.67 1.54 14.52
CA GLY A 14 37.92 2.15 14.97
C GLY A 14 38.44 1.56 16.30
N ILE A 15 37.55 1.32 17.26
CA ILE A 15 37.91 0.68 18.52
C ILE A 15 38.40 -0.76 18.30
N VAL A 16 37.69 -1.54 17.49
CA VAL A 16 38.06 -2.94 17.18
C VAL A 16 39.40 -2.98 16.44
N MET A 17 39.58 -2.17 15.40
CA MET A 17 40.83 -2.08 14.64
C MET A 17 42.01 -1.67 15.53
N PHE A 18 41.86 -0.63 16.37
CA PHE A 18 42.89 -0.20 17.29
C PHE A 18 43.35 -1.35 18.18
N ASN A 19 42.39 -2.07 18.80
CA ASN A 19 42.74 -3.18 19.69
C ASN A 19 43.42 -4.34 18.93
N CYS A 20 42.98 -4.67 17.70
CA CYS A 20 43.62 -5.68 16.86
C CYS A 20 45.05 -5.28 16.50
N ILE A 21 45.28 -4.04 16.12
CA ILE A 21 46.62 -3.53 15.81
C ILE A 21 47.53 -3.62 17.06
N ARG A 22 47.06 -3.14 18.22
CA ARG A 22 47.84 -3.15 19.44
C ARG A 22 48.12 -4.55 19.95
N LEU A 23 47.12 -5.43 19.95
CA LEU A 23 47.32 -6.83 20.32
C LEU A 23 48.42 -7.49 19.49
N THR A 24 48.47 -7.18 18.20
CA THR A 24 49.43 -7.81 17.29
C THR A 24 50.83 -7.15 17.40
N THR A 25 50.91 -5.83 17.35
CA THR A 25 52.19 -5.10 17.39
C THR A 25 52.88 -5.17 18.73
N ASP A 26 52.15 -5.01 19.82
CA ASP A 26 52.72 -5.00 21.17
C ASP A 26 53.20 -6.39 21.60
N LEU A 27 52.42 -7.44 21.29
CA LEU A 27 52.83 -8.84 21.56
C LEU A 27 54.05 -9.28 20.75
N LEU A 28 54.13 -8.89 19.48
CA LEU A 28 55.25 -9.24 18.63
C LEU A 28 56.54 -8.52 19.00
N ARG A 29 56.47 -7.29 19.56
CA ARG A 29 57.60 -6.46 19.84
C ARG A 29 58.08 -6.56 21.28
N ASP A 30 57.17 -6.39 22.27
CA ASP A 30 57.52 -6.22 23.65
C ASP A 30 57.08 -7.40 24.53
N GLY A 31 56.32 -8.36 23.98
CA GLY A 31 55.77 -9.50 24.72
C GLY A 31 54.75 -9.10 25.80
N THR A 32 54.42 -7.81 25.91
CA THR A 32 53.47 -7.26 26.88
C THR A 32 52.45 -6.37 26.19
N LEU A 33 51.24 -6.38 26.68
CA LEU A 33 50.16 -5.54 26.15
C LEU A 33 50.32 -4.10 26.67
N TRP A 34 50.16 -3.12 25.78
CA TRP A 34 50.11 -1.68 26.07
C TRP A 34 51.42 -1.14 26.71
N PRO A 35 52.58 -1.42 26.12
CA PRO A 35 53.85 -0.87 26.58
C PRO A 35 53.92 0.64 26.39
N GLY A 36 54.57 1.36 27.29
CA GLY A 36 54.84 2.78 27.17
C GLY A 36 53.77 3.72 27.76
N SER A 37 53.77 4.98 27.31
CA SER A 37 52.89 5.99 27.87
C SER A 37 51.46 5.91 27.34
N MET A 38 50.49 6.02 28.26
CA MET A 38 49.04 6.05 27.92
C MET A 38 48.68 7.18 26.94
N LYS A 39 49.46 8.25 26.86
CA LYS A 39 49.24 9.33 25.89
C LYS A 39 49.31 8.83 24.43
N TYR A 40 50.29 7.98 24.10
CA TYR A 40 50.43 7.42 22.75
C TYR A 40 49.30 6.47 22.39
N HIS A 41 48.80 5.70 23.35
CA HIS A 41 47.65 4.80 23.10
C HIS A 41 46.39 5.60 22.86
N LEU A 42 46.14 6.68 23.61
CA LEU A 42 44.99 7.53 23.44
C LEU A 42 45.04 8.30 22.11
N SER A 43 46.20 8.86 21.74
CA SER A 43 46.37 9.53 20.43
C SER A 43 46.16 8.57 19.26
N ALA A 44 46.71 7.35 19.30
CA ALA A 44 46.53 6.34 18.29
C ALA A 44 45.05 5.89 18.15
N LEU A 45 44.34 5.72 19.29
CA LEU A 45 42.92 5.42 19.30
C LEU A 45 42.10 6.54 18.61
N LEU A 46 42.38 7.80 18.97
CA LEU A 46 41.69 8.95 18.35
C LEU A 46 41.96 9.04 16.85
N VAL A 47 43.20 8.85 16.40
CA VAL A 47 43.55 8.84 14.98
C VAL A 47 42.83 7.72 14.27
N THR A 48 42.80 6.50 14.79
CA THR A 48 42.12 5.36 14.19
C THR A 48 40.62 5.59 14.09
N ILE A 49 39.96 6.10 15.12
CA ILE A 49 38.54 6.43 15.08
C ILE A 49 38.26 7.52 14.03
N THR A 50 39.05 8.59 14.01
CA THR A 50 38.89 9.70 13.07
C THR A 50 39.02 9.19 11.62
N MET A 51 40.01 8.32 11.36
CA MET A 51 40.20 7.69 10.04
C MET A 51 39.00 6.85 9.63
N CYS A 52 38.38 6.11 10.55
CA CYS A 52 37.18 5.34 10.25
C CYS A 52 35.98 6.25 9.87
N TYR A 53 35.82 7.40 10.52
CA TYR A 53 34.78 8.37 10.14
C TYR A 53 35.06 9.02 8.78
N VAL A 54 36.31 9.40 8.50
CA VAL A 54 36.69 9.96 7.19
C VAL A 54 36.43 8.92 6.09
N PHE A 55 36.84 7.67 6.33
CA PHE A 55 36.60 6.56 5.42
C PHE A 55 35.11 6.30 5.17
N ASP A 56 34.29 6.30 6.22
CA ASP A 56 32.83 6.15 6.10
C ASP A 56 32.21 7.26 5.24
N PHE A 57 32.55 8.53 5.58
CA PHE A 57 32.03 9.68 4.85
C PHE A 57 32.40 9.66 3.37
N GLU A 58 33.67 9.44 3.08
CA GLU A 58 34.20 9.42 1.72
C GLU A 58 33.61 8.29 0.88
N ASN A 59 33.48 7.08 1.44
CA ASN A 59 32.93 5.95 0.70
C ASN A 59 31.42 6.08 0.49
N ARG A 60 30.68 6.64 1.44
CA ARG A 60 29.25 6.96 1.21
C ARG A 60 29.09 8.00 0.10
N TYR A 61 29.94 9.03 0.07
CA TYR A 61 29.94 10.02 -1.00
C TYR A 61 30.31 9.38 -2.37
N PHE A 62 31.33 8.53 -2.38
CA PHE A 62 31.73 7.79 -3.58
C PHE A 62 30.58 6.91 -4.10
N LEU A 63 29.99 6.07 -3.27
CA LEU A 63 28.91 5.15 -3.64
C LEU A 63 27.66 5.89 -4.13
N SER A 64 27.30 7.03 -3.50
CA SER A 64 26.07 7.76 -3.84
C SER A 64 26.21 8.72 -5.02
N ARG A 65 27.38 9.30 -5.24
CA ARG A 65 27.58 10.41 -6.20
C ARG A 65 28.51 10.10 -7.36
N ILE A 66 29.59 9.36 -7.10
CA ILE A 66 30.68 9.15 -8.07
C ILE A 66 30.48 7.86 -8.84
N LYS A 67 30.26 6.76 -8.14
CA LYS A 67 30.08 5.42 -8.72
C LYS A 67 29.01 5.34 -9.82
N PRO A 68 27.80 5.91 -9.66
CA PRO A 68 26.76 5.86 -10.69
C PRO A 68 27.20 6.49 -12.02
N LYS A 69 28.16 7.44 -11.98
CA LYS A 69 28.66 8.14 -13.17
C LYS A 69 29.80 7.40 -13.86
N LEU A 70 30.61 6.63 -13.12
CA LEU A 70 31.86 6.04 -13.62
C LEU A 70 31.68 4.64 -14.24
N GLN A 71 30.54 3.98 -14.05
CA GLN A 71 30.24 2.62 -14.57
C GLN A 71 31.38 1.62 -14.37
N LEU A 72 32.08 1.71 -13.23
CA LEU A 72 33.23 0.84 -12.92
C LEU A 72 32.78 -0.62 -12.75
N SER A 73 33.62 -1.55 -13.24
CA SER A 73 33.48 -2.96 -12.92
C SER A 73 33.72 -3.19 -11.42
N ALA A 74 33.10 -4.23 -10.84
CA ALA A 74 33.28 -4.53 -9.42
C ALA A 74 34.76 -4.76 -9.06
N ILE A 75 35.53 -5.43 -9.92
CA ILE A 75 36.96 -5.69 -9.70
C ILE A 75 37.73 -4.37 -9.61
N MET A 76 37.51 -3.43 -10.55
CA MET A 76 38.18 -2.14 -10.57
C MET A 76 37.79 -1.26 -9.36
N GLU A 77 36.54 -1.33 -8.93
CA GLU A 77 36.04 -0.66 -7.73
C GLU A 77 36.79 -1.12 -6.47
N TYR A 78 36.92 -2.43 -6.26
CA TYR A 78 37.64 -2.98 -5.10
C TYR A 78 39.15 -2.73 -5.19
N ALA A 79 39.74 -2.81 -6.36
CA ALA A 79 41.16 -2.49 -6.55
C ALA A 79 41.49 -1.04 -6.20
N LEU A 80 40.67 -0.08 -6.67
CA LEU A 80 40.80 1.34 -6.32
C LEU A 80 40.62 1.57 -4.83
N MET A 81 39.71 0.87 -4.20
CA MET A 81 39.47 0.96 -2.75
C MET A 81 40.68 0.46 -1.96
N ILE A 82 41.25 -0.69 -2.32
CA ILE A 82 42.47 -1.23 -1.68
C ILE A 82 43.65 -0.28 -1.87
N LEU A 83 43.87 0.22 -3.10
CA LEU A 83 44.93 1.17 -3.39
C LEU A 83 44.77 2.45 -2.55
N LYS A 84 43.58 2.98 -2.44
CA LYS A 84 43.27 4.16 -1.63
C LYS A 84 43.61 3.91 -0.15
N VAL A 85 43.21 2.78 0.40
CA VAL A 85 43.50 2.41 1.80
C VAL A 85 45.01 2.32 2.01
N LEU A 86 45.76 1.64 1.11
CA LEU A 86 47.22 1.55 1.15
C LEU A 86 47.88 2.93 1.20
N VAL A 87 47.52 3.80 0.26
CA VAL A 87 48.12 5.14 0.18
C VAL A 87 47.82 5.98 1.41
N ILE A 88 46.55 6.07 1.82
CA ILE A 88 46.13 6.92 2.94
C ILE A 88 46.70 6.38 4.27
N MET A 89 46.66 5.06 4.50
CA MET A 89 47.18 4.47 5.74
C MET A 89 48.67 4.69 5.89
N ASN A 90 49.44 4.43 4.84
CA ASN A 90 50.92 4.65 4.91
C ASN A 90 51.25 6.14 5.07
N LEU A 91 50.49 7.05 4.44
CA LEU A 91 50.65 8.48 4.67
C LEU A 91 50.37 8.89 6.14
N VAL A 92 49.28 8.38 6.71
CA VAL A 92 48.94 8.65 8.10
C VAL A 92 49.97 8.09 9.07
N LEU A 93 50.45 6.87 8.83
CA LEU A 93 51.53 6.29 9.65
C LEU A 93 52.82 7.11 9.58
N PHE A 94 53.21 7.51 8.36
CA PHE A 94 54.42 8.33 8.13
C PHE A 94 54.32 9.71 8.80
N VAL A 95 53.19 10.40 8.67
CA VAL A 95 52.98 11.71 9.31
C VAL A 95 52.87 11.55 10.84
N GLY A 96 52.15 10.54 11.33
CA GLY A 96 51.97 10.29 12.74
C GLY A 96 53.30 9.98 13.47
N GLU A 97 54.21 9.28 12.80
CA GLU A 97 55.55 9.02 13.30
C GLU A 97 56.38 10.32 13.36
N ARG A 98 56.35 11.10 12.26
CA ARG A 98 57.09 12.40 12.19
C ARG A 98 56.62 13.44 13.19
N THR A 99 55.36 13.41 13.57
CA THR A 99 54.74 14.32 14.54
C THR A 99 54.75 13.79 15.98
N GLU A 100 55.40 12.64 16.21
CA GLU A 100 55.41 11.93 17.52
C GLU A 100 53.97 11.63 18.08
N LEU A 101 52.97 11.66 17.19
CA LEU A 101 51.59 11.30 17.54
C LEU A 101 51.38 9.79 17.63
N LEU A 102 52.15 9.04 16.80
CA LEU A 102 52.09 7.58 16.78
C LEU A 102 53.49 7.03 17.11
N TYR A 103 53.54 6.12 18.04
CA TYR A 103 54.78 5.38 18.33
C TYR A 103 54.75 4.08 17.56
N LEU A 104 55.45 4.06 16.41
CA LEU A 104 55.73 2.89 15.60
C LEU A 104 57.22 2.62 15.80
N GLY A 105 57.60 1.40 16.06
CA GLY A 105 58.96 1.06 16.46
C GLY A 105 60.05 1.19 15.41
N ASN A 106 59.88 2.00 14.35
CA ASN A 106 60.77 2.22 13.20
C ASN A 106 61.09 0.95 12.39
N LEU A 107 60.33 -0.11 12.54
CA LEU A 107 60.51 -1.37 11.81
C LEU A 107 59.54 -1.47 10.64
N LEU A 108 60.02 -1.88 9.48
CA LEU A 108 59.19 -2.15 8.29
C LEU A 108 58.07 -3.14 8.60
N THR A 109 58.29 -4.05 9.54
CA THR A 109 57.34 -5.01 10.05
C THR A 109 56.06 -4.36 10.62
N ASP A 110 56.17 -3.21 11.32
CA ASP A 110 54.99 -2.56 11.93
C ASP A 110 54.08 -1.98 10.80
N TYR A 111 54.67 -1.39 9.78
CA TYR A 111 53.90 -0.93 8.61
C TYR A 111 53.16 -2.10 7.89
N VAL A 112 53.84 -3.24 7.73
CA VAL A 112 53.26 -4.42 7.07
C VAL A 112 52.11 -4.97 7.94
N VAL A 113 52.30 -5.11 9.24
CA VAL A 113 51.29 -5.64 10.20
C VAL A 113 50.06 -4.74 10.18
N VAL A 114 50.24 -3.43 10.29
CA VAL A 114 49.08 -2.48 10.28
C VAL A 114 48.31 -2.58 8.98
N ASN A 115 48.99 -2.62 7.80
CA ASN A 115 48.32 -2.74 6.52
C ASN A 115 47.58 -4.07 6.38
N VAL A 116 48.17 -5.19 6.81
CA VAL A 116 47.56 -6.53 6.78
C VAL A 116 46.29 -6.59 7.64
N ILE A 117 46.24 -5.86 8.74
CA ILE A 117 45.06 -5.76 9.59
C ILE A 117 44.02 -4.78 8.99
N CYS A 118 44.45 -3.57 8.61
CA CYS A 118 43.55 -2.50 8.20
C CYS A 118 42.81 -2.80 6.89
N ILE A 119 43.52 -3.38 5.89
CA ILE A 119 42.90 -3.62 4.56
C ILE A 119 41.68 -4.54 4.65
N PRO A 120 41.71 -5.72 5.30
CA PRO A 120 40.52 -6.55 5.45
C PRO A 120 39.36 -5.86 6.20
N PHE A 121 39.67 -5.12 7.28
CA PHE A 121 38.64 -4.40 8.03
C PHE A 121 37.93 -3.36 7.18
N PHE A 122 38.68 -2.52 6.47
CA PHE A 122 38.11 -1.51 5.59
C PHE A 122 37.41 -2.13 4.39
N LEU A 123 37.89 -3.27 3.87
CA LEU A 123 37.25 -3.99 2.78
C LEU A 123 35.89 -4.55 3.21
N ILE A 124 35.83 -5.21 4.36
CA ILE A 124 34.58 -5.74 4.91
C ILE A 124 33.60 -4.61 5.16
N TYR A 125 34.07 -3.51 5.79
CA TYR A 125 33.24 -2.35 6.02
C TYR A 125 32.69 -1.72 4.74
N TYR A 126 33.53 -1.62 3.69
CA TYR A 126 33.12 -1.14 2.39
C TYR A 126 32.08 -2.05 1.73
N ILE A 127 32.22 -3.38 1.86
CA ILE A 127 31.22 -4.34 1.36
C ILE A 127 29.89 -4.14 2.05
N ILE A 128 29.88 -3.90 3.37
CA ILE A 128 28.65 -3.61 4.12
C ILE A 128 27.99 -2.30 3.63
N LEU A 129 28.79 -1.23 3.47
CA LEU A 129 28.28 0.04 2.95
C LEU A 129 27.67 -0.10 1.56
N ARG A 130 28.35 -0.85 0.69
CA ARG A 130 27.90 -1.13 -0.69
C ARG A 130 26.60 -1.95 -0.70
N SER A 131 26.52 -2.97 0.14
CA SER A 131 25.32 -3.82 0.27
C SER A 131 24.11 -2.99 0.73
N ASN A 132 24.30 -2.16 1.75
CA ASN A 132 23.23 -1.27 2.26
C ASN A 132 22.77 -0.26 1.19
N GLN A 133 23.70 0.26 0.38
CA GLN A 133 23.36 1.17 -0.72
C GLN A 133 22.54 0.46 -1.81
N ILE A 134 22.94 -0.75 -2.20
CA ILE A 134 22.19 -1.56 -3.18
C ILE A 134 20.78 -1.86 -2.68
N GLU A 135 20.65 -2.23 -1.41
CA GLU A 135 19.33 -2.49 -0.79
C GLU A 135 18.44 -1.24 -0.80
N GLU A 136 19.00 -0.07 -0.44
CA GLU A 136 18.24 1.19 -0.46
C GLU A 136 17.80 1.55 -1.89
N ASP A 137 18.66 1.39 -2.88
CA ASP A 137 18.35 1.67 -4.29
C ASP A 137 17.31 0.69 -4.83
N TYR A 138 17.42 -0.59 -4.48
CA TYR A 138 16.43 -1.63 -4.82
C TYR A 138 15.05 -1.31 -4.23
N ASN A 139 14.99 -0.96 -2.94
CA ASN A 139 13.73 -0.61 -2.27
C ASN A 139 13.08 0.64 -2.89
N ARG A 140 13.89 1.64 -3.30
CA ARG A 140 13.39 2.82 -4.01
C ARG A 140 12.81 2.46 -5.38
N GLN A 141 13.49 1.62 -6.15
CA GLN A 141 13.01 1.18 -7.46
C GLN A 141 11.71 0.38 -7.34
N THR A 142 11.62 -0.53 -6.37
CA THR A 142 10.41 -1.31 -6.10
C THR A 142 9.22 -0.39 -5.77
N LEU A 143 9.42 0.59 -4.89
CA LEU A 143 8.37 1.56 -4.56
C LEU A 143 7.93 2.41 -5.76
N GLN A 144 8.87 2.79 -6.63
CA GLN A 144 8.54 3.53 -7.86
C GLN A 144 7.74 2.68 -8.85
N LEU A 145 8.11 1.40 -9.01
CA LEU A 145 7.37 0.44 -9.84
C LEU A 145 5.94 0.21 -9.32
N GLU A 146 5.77 0.06 -8.01
CA GLU A 146 4.44 -0.09 -7.42
C GLU A 146 3.56 1.14 -7.67
N LYS A 147 4.11 2.35 -7.49
CA LYS A 147 3.39 3.59 -7.80
C LYS A 147 2.98 3.68 -9.27
N ALA A 148 3.92 3.42 -10.17
CA ALA A 148 3.64 3.45 -11.61
C ALA A 148 2.56 2.42 -12.00
N ARG A 149 2.56 1.24 -11.36
CA ARG A 149 1.54 0.21 -11.58
C ARG A 149 0.17 0.66 -11.09
N LEU A 150 0.09 1.31 -9.93
CA LEU A 150 -1.17 1.85 -9.41
C LEU A 150 -1.72 2.95 -10.33
N GLU A 151 -0.88 3.88 -10.78
CA GLU A 151 -1.26 4.93 -11.74
C GLU A 151 -1.74 4.33 -13.07
N GLN A 152 -1.09 3.29 -13.56
CA GLN A 152 -1.52 2.57 -14.78
C GLN A 152 -2.90 1.94 -14.59
N LEU A 153 -3.15 1.26 -13.46
CA LEU A 153 -4.45 0.66 -13.15
C LEU A 153 -5.55 1.72 -13.02
N GLU A 154 -5.26 2.86 -12.41
CA GLU A 154 -6.21 3.99 -12.33
C GLU A 154 -6.55 4.55 -13.72
N MET A 155 -5.54 4.72 -14.59
CA MET A 155 -5.76 5.15 -15.96
C MET A 155 -6.57 4.15 -16.77
N GLU A 156 -6.31 2.85 -16.61
CA GLU A 156 -7.07 1.78 -17.28
C GLU A 156 -8.53 1.77 -16.82
N LEU A 157 -8.78 1.89 -15.50
CA LEU A 157 -10.14 2.03 -14.96
C LEU A 157 -10.84 3.29 -15.49
N LYS A 158 -10.14 4.41 -15.57
CA LYS A 158 -10.69 5.64 -16.14
C LYS A 158 -11.00 5.50 -17.62
N PHE A 159 -10.14 4.83 -18.39
CA PHE A 159 -10.34 4.53 -19.80
C PHE A 159 -11.54 3.61 -20.00
N LEU A 160 -11.66 2.51 -19.24
CA LEU A 160 -12.81 1.61 -19.27
C LEU A 160 -14.12 2.35 -18.94
N LYS A 161 -14.12 3.21 -17.91
CA LYS A 161 -15.27 4.06 -17.60
C LYS A 161 -15.60 5.06 -18.72
N SER A 162 -14.61 5.59 -19.43
CA SER A 162 -14.82 6.54 -20.52
C SER A 162 -15.38 5.92 -21.81
N GLN A 163 -15.28 4.60 -21.98
CA GLN A 163 -15.90 3.88 -23.11
C GLN A 163 -17.43 3.96 -23.07
N TYR A 164 -18.00 4.12 -21.87
CA TYR A 164 -19.41 4.53 -21.76
C TYR A 164 -19.44 6.05 -21.90
N HIS A 165 -19.82 6.56 -23.04
CA HIS A 165 -20.06 7.99 -23.25
C HIS A 165 -21.34 8.43 -22.51
N PRO A 166 -21.27 8.88 -21.23
CA PRO A 166 -22.48 9.23 -20.46
C PRO A 166 -23.31 10.24 -21.19
N HIS A 167 -22.68 11.24 -21.77
CA HIS A 167 -23.34 12.28 -22.54
C HIS A 167 -24.11 11.76 -23.77
N PHE A 168 -23.53 10.76 -24.47
CA PHE A 168 -24.25 10.12 -25.59
C PHE A 168 -25.50 9.38 -25.11
N LEU A 169 -25.39 8.62 -24.02
CA LEU A 169 -26.53 7.90 -23.44
C LEU A 169 -27.66 8.86 -23.02
N PHE A 170 -27.30 9.95 -22.32
CA PHE A 170 -28.29 10.96 -21.93
C PHE A 170 -28.92 11.66 -23.12
N ASN A 171 -28.15 11.98 -24.15
CA ASN A 171 -28.69 12.57 -25.38
C ASN A 171 -29.64 11.62 -26.13
N ALA A 172 -29.28 10.34 -26.17
CA ALA A 172 -30.17 9.31 -26.78
C ALA A 172 -31.46 9.16 -25.97
N LEU A 173 -31.40 9.09 -24.63
CA LEU A 173 -32.57 9.03 -23.78
C LEU A 173 -33.45 10.29 -23.93
N ASN A 174 -32.84 11.47 -23.95
CA ASN A 174 -33.58 12.71 -24.20
C ASN A 174 -34.25 12.74 -25.57
N THR A 175 -33.56 12.27 -26.60
CA THR A 175 -34.15 12.18 -27.94
C THR A 175 -35.41 11.28 -27.94
N VAL A 176 -35.34 10.11 -27.30
CA VAL A 176 -36.50 9.22 -27.15
C VAL A 176 -37.60 9.88 -26.32
N TYR A 177 -37.26 10.59 -25.26
CA TYR A 177 -38.19 11.29 -24.38
C TYR A 177 -39.03 12.33 -25.14
N PHE A 178 -38.40 13.12 -26.00
CA PHE A 178 -39.10 14.11 -26.82
C PHE A 178 -39.91 13.52 -27.99
N GLN A 179 -39.65 12.27 -28.37
CA GLN A 179 -40.46 11.54 -29.37
C GLN A 179 -41.73 10.92 -28.80
N ILE A 180 -41.81 10.78 -27.45
CA ILE A 180 -43.02 10.24 -26.79
C ILE A 180 -44.07 11.36 -26.70
N ASP A 181 -45.27 11.04 -27.10
CA ASP A 181 -46.42 11.95 -26.95
C ASP A 181 -46.56 12.45 -25.51
N GLU A 182 -46.81 13.76 -25.38
CA GLU A 182 -46.91 14.40 -24.04
C GLU A 182 -48.05 13.82 -23.18
N LYS A 183 -49.07 13.29 -23.81
CA LYS A 183 -50.20 12.64 -23.12
C LYS A 183 -49.85 11.25 -22.61
N ASN A 184 -48.75 10.66 -23.12
CA ASN A 184 -48.32 9.33 -22.70
C ASN A 184 -47.36 9.41 -21.51
N LEU A 185 -47.90 9.62 -20.35
CA LEU A 185 -47.12 9.89 -19.12
C LEU A 185 -46.29 8.69 -18.65
N LEU A 186 -46.77 7.47 -18.84
CA LEU A 186 -46.08 6.29 -18.29
C LEU A 186 -44.71 6.03 -18.94
N PRO A 187 -44.54 5.99 -20.28
CA PRO A 187 -43.24 5.83 -20.89
C PRO A 187 -42.28 7.01 -20.62
N ARG A 188 -42.80 8.25 -20.54
CA ARG A 188 -41.99 9.42 -20.16
C ARG A 188 -41.41 9.25 -18.76
N ARG A 189 -42.28 8.92 -17.78
CA ARG A 189 -41.83 8.70 -16.39
C ARG A 189 -40.81 7.54 -16.30
N THR A 190 -41.05 6.47 -17.04
CA THR A 190 -40.10 5.34 -17.10
C THR A 190 -38.73 5.78 -17.59
N LEU A 191 -38.69 6.61 -18.63
CA LEU A 191 -37.44 7.11 -19.19
C LEU A 191 -36.70 8.08 -18.23
N GLU A 192 -37.44 8.93 -17.53
CA GLU A 192 -36.91 9.80 -16.47
C GLU A 192 -36.24 8.96 -15.36
N MET A 193 -36.94 7.93 -14.88
CA MET A 193 -36.41 7.02 -13.86
C MET A 193 -35.14 6.32 -14.33
N ILE A 194 -35.08 5.83 -15.58
CA ILE A 194 -33.86 5.22 -16.17
C ILE A 194 -32.72 6.26 -16.23
N SER A 195 -33.04 7.49 -16.66
CA SER A 195 -32.05 8.58 -16.74
C SER A 195 -31.45 8.90 -15.37
N ASP A 196 -32.29 8.98 -14.32
CA ASP A 196 -31.84 9.26 -12.95
C ASP A 196 -30.98 8.12 -12.38
N LEU A 197 -31.37 6.87 -12.62
CA LEU A 197 -30.59 5.70 -12.22
C LEU A 197 -29.21 5.66 -12.90
N LEU A 198 -29.16 5.92 -14.22
CA LEU A 198 -27.91 6.01 -14.97
C LEU A 198 -27.03 7.16 -14.49
N ARG A 199 -27.63 8.33 -14.20
CA ARG A 199 -26.90 9.47 -13.67
C ARG A 199 -26.21 9.12 -12.36
N TYR A 200 -26.93 8.52 -11.44
CA TYR A 200 -26.37 8.11 -10.16
C TYR A 200 -25.23 7.09 -10.31
N GLN A 201 -25.39 6.08 -11.19
CA GLN A 201 -24.37 5.06 -11.43
C GLN A 201 -23.10 5.61 -12.10
N LEU A 202 -23.25 6.54 -13.04
CA LEU A 202 -22.12 7.08 -13.82
C LEU A 202 -21.37 8.21 -13.08
N TYR A 203 -22.09 9.04 -12.31
CA TYR A 203 -21.51 10.19 -11.63
C TYR A 203 -21.34 9.97 -10.11
N GLY A 204 -22.02 9.01 -9.51
CA GLY A 204 -21.92 8.66 -8.08
C GLY A 204 -20.58 8.05 -7.63
N GLY A 205 -19.58 8.09 -8.45
CA GLY A 205 -18.15 7.83 -8.30
C GLY A 205 -17.67 7.09 -7.03
N ASN A 206 -16.43 7.33 -6.66
CA ASN A 206 -15.77 6.75 -5.47
C ASN A 206 -15.94 7.61 -4.20
N GLN A 207 -16.80 8.63 -4.24
CA GLN A 207 -17.07 9.49 -3.09
C GLN A 207 -18.25 8.94 -2.29
N MET A 208 -18.21 9.15 -0.97
CA MET A 208 -19.33 8.85 -0.10
C MET A 208 -20.51 9.78 -0.44
N VAL A 209 -21.71 9.23 -0.44
CA VAL A 209 -22.96 9.93 -0.72
C VAL A 209 -23.82 9.99 0.52
N SER A 210 -24.80 10.89 0.58
CA SER A 210 -25.76 10.87 1.68
C SER A 210 -26.61 9.60 1.61
N ILE A 211 -26.96 9.05 2.76
CA ILE A 211 -27.84 7.87 2.81
C ILE A 211 -29.20 8.17 2.18
N GLN A 212 -29.65 9.43 2.22
CA GLN A 212 -30.89 9.85 1.59
C GLN A 212 -30.82 9.74 0.04
N GLU A 213 -29.66 10.06 -0.55
CA GLU A 213 -29.45 9.87 -1.99
C GLU A 213 -29.49 8.38 -2.37
N GLU A 214 -28.87 7.52 -1.57
CA GLU A 214 -28.92 6.06 -1.76
C GLU A 214 -30.36 5.53 -1.60
N ILE A 215 -31.12 5.99 -0.60
CA ILE A 215 -32.52 5.63 -0.42
C ILE A 215 -33.36 6.08 -1.63
N ASN A 216 -33.16 7.27 -2.11
CA ASN A 216 -33.88 7.77 -3.29
C ASN A 216 -33.56 6.94 -4.53
N TYR A 217 -32.29 6.60 -4.72
CA TYR A 217 -31.86 5.70 -5.80
C TYR A 217 -32.54 4.31 -5.68
N MET A 218 -32.54 3.71 -4.48
CA MET A 218 -33.20 2.42 -4.24
C MET A 218 -34.70 2.49 -4.51
N ARG A 219 -35.38 3.55 -4.08
CA ARG A 219 -36.81 3.77 -4.37
C ARG A 219 -37.08 3.83 -5.87
N THR A 220 -36.32 4.64 -6.61
CA THR A 220 -36.43 4.75 -8.08
C THR A 220 -36.21 3.39 -8.75
N TYR A 221 -35.20 2.63 -8.30
CA TYR A 221 -34.95 1.29 -8.83
C TYR A 221 -36.07 0.31 -8.55
N ILE A 222 -36.60 0.29 -7.32
CA ILE A 222 -37.71 -0.56 -6.91
C ILE A 222 -38.98 -0.23 -7.71
N ASP A 223 -39.30 1.06 -7.89
CA ASP A 223 -40.44 1.50 -8.66
C ASP A 223 -40.32 1.05 -10.15
N LEU A 224 -39.13 1.20 -10.75
CA LEU A 224 -38.89 0.72 -12.10
C LEU A 224 -39.04 -0.81 -12.22
N GLN A 225 -38.52 -1.57 -11.26
CA GLN A 225 -38.67 -3.03 -11.25
C GLN A 225 -40.14 -3.45 -11.06
N LYS A 226 -40.88 -2.76 -10.18
CA LYS A 226 -42.31 -3.00 -9.97
C LYS A 226 -43.13 -2.88 -11.26
N MET A 227 -42.80 -1.90 -12.12
CA MET A 227 -43.48 -1.73 -13.42
C MET A 227 -43.26 -2.90 -14.35
N ARG A 228 -42.19 -3.68 -14.20
CA ARG A 228 -41.82 -4.83 -15.04
C ARG A 228 -42.35 -6.15 -14.47
N MET A 229 -42.77 -6.16 -13.23
CA MET A 229 -43.24 -7.35 -12.55
C MET A 229 -44.76 -7.58 -12.75
N SER A 230 -45.17 -8.81 -12.53
CA SER A 230 -46.60 -9.21 -12.52
C SER A 230 -47.35 -8.48 -11.39
N GLU A 231 -48.64 -8.21 -11.64
CA GLU A 231 -49.56 -7.68 -10.60
C GLU A 231 -49.68 -8.58 -9.36
N ARG A 232 -49.19 -9.82 -9.43
CA ARG A 232 -49.15 -10.75 -8.30
C ARG A 232 -48.12 -10.35 -7.24
N LEU A 233 -47.16 -9.43 -7.53
CA LEU A 233 -46.08 -9.07 -6.62
C LEU A 233 -46.66 -8.33 -5.39
N GLN A 234 -46.55 -8.96 -4.22
CA GLN A 234 -46.82 -8.35 -2.93
C GLN A 234 -45.54 -7.69 -2.42
N LEU A 235 -45.39 -6.42 -2.73
CA LEU A 235 -44.19 -5.64 -2.39
C LEU A 235 -44.49 -4.78 -1.13
N HIS A 236 -43.64 -4.92 -0.11
CA HIS A 236 -43.58 -4.04 1.05
C HIS A 236 -42.22 -3.38 1.12
N VAL A 237 -42.19 -2.05 1.24
CA VAL A 237 -40.93 -1.26 1.31
C VAL A 237 -41.03 -0.27 2.45
N GLU A 238 -40.07 -0.34 3.36
CA GLU A 238 -39.99 0.57 4.51
C GLU A 238 -38.58 1.14 4.63
N PHE A 239 -38.45 2.43 4.40
CA PHE A 239 -37.19 3.16 4.54
C PHE A 239 -37.37 4.33 5.50
N PRO A 240 -36.38 4.59 6.37
CA PRO A 240 -36.43 5.71 7.32
C PRO A 240 -36.38 7.04 6.58
N SER A 241 -36.79 8.11 7.25
CA SER A 241 -36.72 9.50 6.78
C SER A 241 -35.88 10.34 7.73
N GLY A 242 -35.29 11.44 7.21
CA GLY A 242 -34.56 12.41 8.04
C GLY A 242 -33.10 12.06 8.33
N LEU A 243 -32.41 11.35 7.42
CA LEU A 243 -31.03 10.89 7.58
C LEU A 243 -30.00 11.75 6.81
N GLU A 244 -30.21 13.04 6.72
CA GLU A 244 -29.42 13.92 5.85
C GLU A 244 -27.93 14.01 6.22
N CYS A 245 -27.56 13.77 7.47
CA CYS A 245 -26.19 13.93 7.99
C CYS A 245 -25.32 12.66 7.88
N THR A 246 -25.85 11.54 7.43
CA THR A 246 -25.11 10.27 7.38
C THR A 246 -24.65 9.99 5.96
N THR A 247 -23.36 9.69 5.80
CA THR A 247 -22.76 9.36 4.50
C THR A 247 -22.36 7.88 4.44
N ILE A 248 -22.54 7.27 3.27
CA ILE A 248 -22.17 5.88 2.99
C ILE A 248 -21.52 5.77 1.61
N TYR A 249 -20.86 4.65 1.34
CA TYR A 249 -20.43 4.35 -0.02
C TYR A 249 -21.65 3.99 -0.89
N PRO A 250 -21.75 4.53 -2.13
CA PRO A 250 -22.92 4.33 -2.99
C PRO A 250 -23.05 2.88 -3.47
N LEU A 251 -24.27 2.49 -3.87
CA LEU A 251 -24.60 1.21 -4.49
C LEU A 251 -24.23 -0.04 -3.65
N LEU A 252 -24.28 0.06 -2.32
CA LEU A 252 -24.03 -1.08 -1.43
C LEU A 252 -25.24 -2.02 -1.32
N PHE A 253 -26.45 -1.48 -1.30
CA PHE A 253 -27.67 -2.25 -1.11
C PHE A 253 -28.27 -2.76 -2.42
N LEU A 254 -27.92 -2.12 -3.54
CA LEU A 254 -28.46 -2.46 -4.86
C LEU A 254 -28.32 -3.95 -5.24
N PRO A 255 -27.15 -4.61 -5.07
CA PRO A 255 -27.01 -6.02 -5.43
C PRO A 255 -27.97 -6.95 -4.67
N LEU A 256 -28.34 -6.56 -3.44
CA LEU A 256 -29.30 -7.33 -2.64
C LEU A 256 -30.72 -7.18 -3.18
N ILE A 257 -31.09 -5.94 -3.56
CA ILE A 257 -32.40 -5.64 -4.16
C ILE A 257 -32.51 -6.32 -5.52
N GLU A 258 -31.46 -6.25 -6.38
CA GLU A 258 -31.43 -6.92 -7.67
C GLU A 258 -31.62 -8.42 -7.54
N ASN A 259 -30.93 -9.06 -6.61
CA ASN A 259 -31.09 -10.47 -6.32
C ASN A 259 -32.51 -10.82 -5.88
N ALA A 260 -33.11 -10.01 -5.00
CA ALA A 260 -34.46 -10.24 -4.52
C ALA A 260 -35.50 -10.19 -5.67
N PHE A 261 -35.44 -9.18 -6.52
CA PHE A 261 -36.33 -9.10 -7.70
C PHE A 261 -36.07 -10.21 -8.72
N LYS A 262 -34.83 -10.63 -8.89
CA LYS A 262 -34.45 -11.69 -9.83
C LYS A 262 -34.98 -13.07 -9.42
N TYR A 263 -35.02 -13.35 -8.13
CA TYR A 263 -35.35 -14.66 -7.60
C TYR A 263 -36.73 -14.74 -6.92
N VAL A 264 -37.45 -13.63 -6.81
CA VAL A 264 -38.81 -13.65 -6.28
C VAL A 264 -39.72 -14.55 -7.13
N GLY A 265 -40.46 -15.44 -6.50
CA GLY A 265 -41.37 -16.39 -7.15
C GLY A 265 -42.26 -17.10 -6.12
N GLY A 266 -42.94 -18.15 -6.56
CA GLY A 266 -43.87 -18.88 -5.70
C GLY A 266 -45.02 -17.99 -5.20
N ALA A 267 -44.97 -17.58 -3.94
CA ALA A 267 -45.96 -16.69 -3.34
C ALA A 267 -45.84 -15.22 -3.79
N TYR A 268 -44.79 -14.86 -4.56
CA TYR A 268 -44.48 -13.49 -5.08
C TYR A 268 -44.49 -12.42 -3.96
N ARG A 269 -43.94 -12.75 -2.80
CA ARG A 269 -43.77 -11.80 -1.68
C ARG A 269 -42.35 -11.24 -1.66
N LEU A 270 -42.24 -9.92 -1.48
CA LEU A 270 -40.97 -9.20 -1.36
C LEU A 270 -41.10 -8.11 -0.31
N ASP A 271 -40.30 -8.21 0.76
CA ASP A 271 -40.27 -7.30 1.89
C ASP A 271 -38.85 -6.70 1.97
N ILE A 272 -38.73 -5.38 1.89
CA ILE A 272 -37.48 -4.62 1.93
C ILE A 272 -37.61 -3.58 3.03
N ARG A 273 -36.72 -3.66 4.02
CA ARG A 273 -36.72 -2.73 5.16
C ARG A 273 -35.34 -2.22 5.44
N MET A 274 -35.25 -0.95 5.80
CA MET A 274 -34.06 -0.34 6.37
C MET A 274 -34.41 0.32 7.68
N THR A 275 -33.63 0.05 8.71
CA THR A 275 -33.73 0.74 9.99
C THR A 275 -32.43 1.43 10.30
N TRP A 276 -32.50 2.53 10.99
CA TRP A 276 -31.36 3.33 11.39
C TRP A 276 -31.37 3.54 12.91
N GLU A 277 -30.20 3.29 13.49
CA GLU A 277 -29.87 3.59 14.87
C GLU A 277 -28.62 4.51 14.88
N PRO A 278 -28.31 5.22 15.96
CA PRO A 278 -27.29 6.30 15.95
C PRO A 278 -25.93 5.97 15.34
N ASP A 279 -25.49 4.71 15.34
CA ASP A 279 -24.20 4.28 14.80
C ASP A 279 -24.34 3.05 13.89
N LYS A 280 -25.59 2.72 13.46
CA LYS A 280 -25.86 1.44 12.78
C LYS A 280 -26.98 1.55 11.76
N ILE A 281 -26.74 1.05 10.55
CA ILE A 281 -27.78 0.81 9.54
C ILE A 281 -28.03 -0.70 9.48
N SER A 282 -29.28 -1.09 9.60
CA SER A 282 -29.72 -2.46 9.37
C SER A 282 -30.61 -2.51 8.14
N PHE A 283 -30.18 -3.29 7.14
CA PHE A 283 -30.89 -3.49 5.88
C PHE A 283 -31.34 -4.93 5.78
N TYR A 284 -32.63 -5.13 5.64
CA TYR A 284 -33.29 -6.43 5.65
C TYR A 284 -34.06 -6.63 4.36
N ILE A 285 -33.86 -7.77 3.70
CA ILE A 285 -34.66 -8.22 2.55
C ILE A 285 -35.14 -9.63 2.79
N ARG A 286 -36.43 -9.87 2.47
CA ARG A 286 -37.05 -11.20 2.46
C ARG A 286 -37.83 -11.35 1.17
N ASN A 287 -37.50 -12.36 0.37
CA ASN A 287 -38.30 -12.71 -0.80
C ASN A 287 -38.69 -14.19 -0.82
N SER A 288 -39.92 -14.47 -1.27
CA SER A 288 -40.34 -15.83 -1.56
C SER A 288 -39.61 -16.37 -2.79
N VAL A 289 -39.28 -17.65 -2.78
CA VAL A 289 -38.67 -18.36 -3.90
C VAL A 289 -39.60 -19.46 -4.41
N PRO A 290 -39.54 -19.83 -5.72
CA PRO A 290 -40.38 -20.91 -6.25
C PRO A 290 -39.96 -22.26 -5.68
N ASP A 291 -40.94 -23.17 -5.53
CA ASP A 291 -40.71 -24.55 -5.08
C ASP A 291 -39.79 -25.37 -5.97
N ILE A 292 -39.81 -25.06 -7.28
CA ILE A 292 -38.90 -25.69 -8.24
C ILE A 292 -37.72 -24.77 -8.45
N PRO A 293 -36.47 -25.22 -8.21
CA PRO A 293 -35.31 -24.41 -8.43
C PRO A 293 -35.25 -23.93 -9.90
N ILE A 294 -35.22 -22.63 -10.11
CA ILE A 294 -34.93 -22.07 -11.43
C ILE A 294 -33.57 -22.62 -11.90
N PRO A 295 -33.47 -23.21 -13.13
CA PRO A 295 -32.19 -23.69 -13.60
C PRO A 295 -31.20 -22.53 -13.71
N ILE A 296 -30.34 -22.45 -12.72
CA ILE A 296 -29.31 -21.40 -12.61
C ILE A 296 -28.09 -21.88 -13.35
N ASN A 297 -27.68 -21.14 -14.37
CA ASN A 297 -26.40 -21.38 -15.05
C ASN A 297 -25.27 -21.40 -14.00
N PRO A 298 -24.57 -22.53 -13.79
CA PRO A 298 -23.61 -22.68 -12.69
C PRO A 298 -22.48 -21.63 -12.71
N VAL A 299 -22.17 -21.06 -13.87
CA VAL A 299 -21.12 -20.02 -14.04
C VAL A 299 -21.54 -18.65 -13.48
N LYS A 300 -22.84 -18.38 -13.26
CA LYS A 300 -23.36 -17.09 -12.77
C LYS A 300 -23.90 -17.14 -11.34
N LYS A 301 -23.72 -18.25 -10.63
CA LYS A 301 -24.25 -18.43 -9.28
C LYS A 301 -23.36 -17.66 -8.27
N GLY A 302 -23.90 -16.63 -7.66
CA GLY A 302 -23.30 -16.01 -6.46
C GLY A 302 -22.35 -14.83 -6.70
N ILE A 303 -22.02 -14.48 -7.96
CA ILE A 303 -21.04 -13.41 -8.25
C ILE A 303 -21.43 -12.07 -7.60
N GLY A 304 -22.71 -11.71 -7.58
CA GLY A 304 -23.18 -10.44 -7.02
C GLY A 304 -22.98 -10.34 -5.51
N LEU A 305 -23.32 -11.41 -4.77
CA LEU A 305 -23.16 -11.45 -3.32
C LEU A 305 -21.70 -11.56 -2.90
N GLU A 306 -20.90 -12.31 -3.65
CA GLU A 306 -19.45 -12.45 -3.42
C GLU A 306 -18.73 -11.12 -3.65
N ASN A 307 -19.07 -10.42 -4.74
CA ASN A 307 -18.54 -9.08 -5.01
C ASN A 307 -18.96 -8.08 -3.93
N LEU A 308 -20.19 -8.15 -3.44
CA LEU A 308 -20.65 -7.33 -2.34
C LEU A 308 -19.85 -7.61 -1.06
N LYS A 309 -19.65 -8.89 -0.68
CA LYS A 309 -18.82 -9.28 0.47
C LYS A 309 -17.41 -8.72 0.36
N ARG A 310 -16.77 -8.87 -0.80
CA ARG A 310 -15.43 -8.35 -1.04
C ARG A 310 -15.39 -6.82 -0.94
N ARG A 311 -16.41 -6.14 -1.46
CA ARG A 311 -16.52 -4.69 -1.40
C ARG A 311 -16.72 -4.21 0.04
N LEU A 312 -17.57 -4.87 0.81
CA LEU A 312 -17.80 -4.57 2.23
C LEU A 312 -16.53 -4.78 3.07
N ALA A 313 -15.79 -5.86 2.85
CA ALA A 313 -14.53 -6.12 3.54
C ALA A 313 -13.47 -5.04 3.27
N LEU A 314 -13.47 -4.43 2.08
CA LEU A 314 -12.55 -3.34 1.72
C LEU A 314 -12.98 -1.99 2.29
N LEU A 315 -14.30 -1.69 2.27
CA LEU A 315 -14.84 -0.37 2.62
C LEU A 315 -15.21 -0.24 4.10
N TYR A 316 -15.58 -1.36 4.74
CA TYR A 316 -16.03 -1.44 6.12
C TYR A 316 -15.33 -2.58 6.88
N PRO A 317 -13.97 -2.59 6.96
CA PRO A 317 -13.25 -3.67 7.63
C PRO A 317 -13.70 -3.79 9.09
N ASP A 318 -14.13 -5.00 9.47
CA ASP A 318 -14.66 -5.37 10.81
C ASP A 318 -15.89 -4.55 11.28
N LYS A 319 -16.58 -3.83 10.37
CA LYS A 319 -17.74 -2.97 10.67
C LYS A 319 -18.99 -3.37 9.91
N TYR A 320 -19.07 -4.59 9.43
CA TYR A 320 -20.28 -5.09 8.80
C TYR A 320 -20.57 -6.53 9.20
N THR A 321 -21.86 -6.87 9.18
CA THR A 321 -22.35 -8.24 9.29
C THR A 321 -23.29 -8.50 8.13
N LEU A 322 -23.05 -9.56 7.34
CA LEU A 322 -23.92 -9.96 6.24
C LEU A 322 -24.32 -11.41 6.41
N GLU A 323 -25.57 -11.63 6.73
CA GLU A 323 -26.17 -12.95 6.94
C GLU A 323 -27.18 -13.27 5.84
N THR A 324 -27.24 -14.53 5.45
CA THR A 324 -28.19 -15.01 4.46
C THR A 324 -28.75 -16.34 4.93
N SER A 325 -30.06 -16.53 4.82
CA SER A 325 -30.73 -17.78 5.16
C SER A 325 -31.82 -18.12 4.13
N LEU A 326 -32.05 -19.40 3.95
CA LEU A 326 -33.14 -19.92 3.15
C LEU A 326 -33.97 -20.87 4.04
N LEU A 327 -35.18 -20.46 4.38
CA LEU A 327 -36.08 -21.24 5.23
C LEU A 327 -37.53 -21.15 4.71
N ASN A 328 -38.24 -22.27 4.64
CA ASN A 328 -39.67 -22.33 4.24
C ASN A 328 -39.94 -21.60 2.89
N ASN A 329 -39.12 -21.77 1.90
CA ASN A 329 -39.25 -21.10 0.59
C ASN A 329 -39.16 -19.56 0.67
N GLU A 330 -38.56 -19.04 1.72
CA GLU A 330 -38.22 -17.63 1.84
C GLU A 330 -36.71 -17.45 1.97
N TYR A 331 -36.13 -16.60 1.11
CA TYR A 331 -34.74 -16.19 1.17
C TYR A 331 -34.65 -14.87 1.93
N VAL A 332 -33.84 -14.86 2.97
CA VAL A 332 -33.65 -13.71 3.85
C VAL A 332 -32.20 -13.26 3.78
N VAL A 333 -31.99 -11.97 3.64
CA VAL A 333 -30.69 -11.31 3.74
C VAL A 333 -30.77 -10.20 4.77
N GLN A 334 -29.81 -10.17 5.66
CA GLN A 334 -29.62 -9.08 6.62
C GLN A 334 -28.20 -8.52 6.49
N LEU A 335 -28.09 -7.23 6.20
CA LEU A 335 -26.83 -6.49 6.18
C LEU A 335 -26.89 -5.44 7.29
N ILE A 336 -25.91 -5.49 8.18
CA ILE A 336 -25.73 -4.52 9.24
C ILE A 336 -24.43 -3.77 8.97
N LEU A 337 -24.45 -2.45 8.98
CA LEU A 337 -23.28 -1.58 8.81
C LEU A 337 -23.13 -0.72 10.06
N GLU A 338 -21.93 -0.74 10.65
CA GLU A 338 -21.55 0.20 11.69
C GLU A 338 -20.96 1.46 11.02
N ILE A 339 -21.55 2.61 11.37
CA ILE A 339 -21.20 3.89 10.77
C ILE A 339 -20.53 4.73 11.85
N ASN A 340 -19.34 5.24 11.57
CA ASN A 340 -18.73 6.22 12.47
C ASN A 340 -19.54 7.52 12.40
N LYS A 341 -19.85 8.11 13.54
CA LYS A 341 -20.28 9.52 13.58
C LYS A 341 -19.20 10.39 12.93
N PRO A 342 -19.58 11.37 12.07
CA PRO A 342 -18.66 12.34 11.55
C PRO A 342 -17.93 13.13 12.62
#